data_2d0897e1711aa84bd384a2247fe810a4
#
_entry.id   2d0897e1711aa84bd384a2247fe810a4
#
_cell.length_a   1.000
_cell.length_b   1.000
_cell.length_c   1.000
_cell.angle_alpha   90.00
_cell.angle_beta   90.00
_cell.angle_gamma   90.00
#
_symmetry.space_group_name_H-M   'P 1'
#
loop_
_entity.id
_entity.type
_entity.pdbx_description
1 polymer ?
#
loop_
_entity_poly.entity_id
_entity_poly.type
_entity_poly.pdbx_seq_one_letter_code
_entity_poly.pdbx_strand_id
1 'polypeptide(L)'
;VPRLLVLLFLLLAAPAGAIEAACQGHDLLAHASAAEKAALVGDVPYPDGNFWQARKGATTITLAGTYHLNDPRFDAIVPKLVPYLDAASALLVEAGPDQMQAMKDHLAAHPEMLVNTSGPTLPEALSPAEWSRLSAELKARGVPPFFAAKMQPWYVAVLIGLPACHGVKTAEMGLDRRLMAKAEAAHVPILSLEPWQTTLDAFDRLGEAGQLAMLRQALAPGTNQDDLNTTMLDAYFRGDRQLMWSWSRKLALAAPGASETANAADFARLQRLLLTDRNRAWMKPLLAAAKGRTVFVAVGAAHLGDRDGLLNLLHERGFTLTRLPF
;
A
#
# COMPACT_ATOMS: atom_id res chain seq x y z
N VAL A 1 13.42 -3.25 -32.46
CA VAL A 1 13.29 -2.39 -31.28
C VAL A 1 12.61 -3.10 -30.08
N PRO A 2 12.09 -4.36 -30.19
CA PRO A 2 11.45 -5.00 -29.02
C PRO A 2 12.42 -5.63 -28.00
N ARG A 3 13.76 -5.57 -28.23
CA ARG A 3 14.75 -6.21 -27.34
C ARG A 3 15.25 -5.36 -26.18
N LEU A 4 15.03 -4.04 -26.20
CA LEU A 4 15.53 -3.12 -25.17
C LEU A 4 14.65 -3.07 -23.92
N LEU A 5 13.34 -3.30 -24.04
CA LEU A 5 12.38 -3.26 -22.93
C LEU A 5 12.40 -4.52 -22.06
N VAL A 6 12.75 -5.68 -22.63
CA VAL A 6 12.97 -6.91 -21.86
C VAL A 6 14.23 -6.78 -20.98
N LEU A 7 15.20 -5.97 -21.39
CA LEU A 7 16.41 -5.68 -20.62
C LEU A 7 16.14 -4.75 -19.41
N LEU A 8 15.12 -3.88 -19.44
CA LEU A 8 14.81 -3.00 -18.31
C LEU A 8 14.22 -3.76 -17.11
N PHE A 9 13.48 -4.85 -17.35
CA PHE A 9 13.00 -5.76 -16.30
C PHE A 9 14.05 -6.80 -15.87
N LEU A 10 15.01 -7.15 -16.77
CA LEU A 10 16.09 -8.11 -16.47
C LEU A 10 17.30 -7.47 -15.78
N LEU A 11 17.48 -6.15 -15.87
CA LEU A 11 18.55 -5.43 -15.17
C LEU A 11 18.28 -5.17 -13.68
N LEU A 12 17.06 -5.45 -13.20
CA LEU A 12 16.74 -5.51 -11.78
C LEU A 12 16.97 -6.90 -11.16
N ALA A 13 17.52 -7.86 -11.93
CA ALA A 13 18.05 -9.08 -11.35
C ALA A 13 19.35 -8.76 -10.61
N ALA A 14 19.25 -8.29 -9.39
CA ALA A 14 20.37 -8.28 -8.45
C ALA A 14 20.94 -9.71 -8.37
N PRO A 15 22.27 -9.89 -8.26
CA PRO A 15 22.86 -11.21 -8.11
C PRO A 15 22.21 -11.93 -6.92
N ALA A 16 21.77 -13.16 -7.14
CA ALA A 16 21.29 -14.02 -6.10
C ALA A 16 22.44 -14.24 -5.09
N GLY A 17 22.39 -13.53 -3.96
CA GLY A 17 23.43 -13.61 -2.94
C GLY A 17 23.53 -12.41 -2.00
N ALA A 18 22.75 -11.35 -2.19
CA ALA A 18 22.63 -10.32 -1.16
C ALA A 18 21.88 -10.92 0.04
N ILE A 19 22.61 -11.19 1.13
CA ILE A 19 22.01 -11.40 2.45
C ILE A 19 21.09 -10.20 2.66
N GLU A 20 19.77 -10.45 2.87
CA GLU A 20 18.84 -9.40 3.27
C GLU A 20 19.40 -8.76 4.56
N ALA A 21 20.00 -7.60 4.41
CA ALA A 21 20.41 -6.83 5.57
C ALA A 21 19.13 -6.47 6.33
N ALA A 22 19.02 -6.88 7.60
CA ALA A 22 17.89 -6.49 8.43
C ALA A 22 17.77 -4.97 8.39
N CYS A 23 16.57 -4.48 8.10
CA CYS A 23 16.29 -3.05 8.16
C CYS A 23 16.60 -2.54 9.57
N GLN A 24 17.49 -1.58 9.71
CA GLN A 24 17.94 -1.04 10.99
C GLN A 24 17.22 0.28 11.32
N GLY A 25 15.89 0.26 11.22
CA GLY A 25 15.07 1.41 11.59
C GLY A 25 14.63 1.36 13.05
N HIS A 26 14.28 2.52 13.60
CA HIS A 26 13.71 2.68 14.94
C HIS A 26 12.21 3.00 14.83
N ASP A 27 11.39 2.39 15.69
CA ASP A 27 9.98 2.79 15.81
C ASP A 27 9.90 4.18 16.46
N LEU A 28 9.60 5.20 15.66
CA LEU A 28 9.49 6.60 16.10
C LEU A 28 8.30 6.83 17.05
N LEU A 29 7.38 5.88 17.15
CA LEU A 29 6.24 5.91 18.07
C LEU A 29 6.40 4.97 19.26
N ALA A 30 7.55 4.30 19.41
CA ALA A 30 7.81 3.37 20.52
C ALA A 30 7.65 4.02 21.90
N HIS A 31 8.06 5.27 22.03
CA HIS A 31 8.02 6.04 23.29
C HIS A 31 6.81 6.98 23.39
N ALA A 32 5.95 7.04 22.36
CA ALA A 32 4.74 7.85 22.44
C ALA A 32 3.77 7.29 23.49
N SER A 33 3.32 8.14 24.38
CA SER A 33 2.34 7.78 25.41
C SER A 33 0.99 7.38 24.81
N ALA A 34 0.17 6.67 25.57
CA ALA A 34 -1.19 6.33 25.13
C ALA A 34 -2.02 7.59 24.83
N ALA A 35 -1.84 8.67 25.58
CA ALA A 35 -2.54 9.93 25.34
C ALA A 35 -2.13 10.58 24.00
N GLU A 36 -0.83 10.60 23.69
CA GLU A 36 -0.31 11.11 22.41
C GLU A 36 -0.82 10.27 21.23
N LYS A 37 -0.81 8.94 21.34
CA LYS A 37 -1.36 8.04 20.33
C LYS A 37 -2.86 8.28 20.13
N ALA A 38 -3.62 8.36 21.21
CA ALA A 38 -5.06 8.64 21.15
C ALA A 38 -5.36 10.01 20.52
N ALA A 39 -4.58 11.04 20.84
CA ALA A 39 -4.73 12.37 20.25
C ALA A 39 -4.45 12.37 18.72
N LEU A 40 -3.49 11.55 18.26
CA LEU A 40 -3.21 11.37 16.84
C LEU A 40 -4.34 10.66 16.11
N VAL A 41 -4.90 9.60 16.71
CA VAL A 41 -5.98 8.78 16.12
C VAL A 41 -7.27 9.57 16.03
N GLY A 42 -7.64 10.32 17.07
CA GLY A 42 -8.92 11.04 17.14
C GLY A 42 -10.13 10.12 17.29
N ASP A 43 -11.33 10.69 17.11
CA ASP A 43 -12.59 9.95 17.18
C ASP A 43 -12.99 9.41 15.79
N VAL A 44 -12.54 8.21 15.49
CA VAL A 44 -12.85 7.50 14.25
C VAL A 44 -13.38 6.10 14.55
N PRO A 45 -14.33 5.56 13.76
CA PRO A 45 -14.83 4.22 13.94
C PRO A 45 -13.78 3.16 13.59
N TYR A 46 -13.72 2.10 14.41
CA TYR A 46 -12.84 0.94 14.18
C TYR A 46 -11.38 1.31 13.97
N PRO A 47 -10.72 2.04 14.90
CA PRO A 47 -9.36 2.54 14.69
C PRO A 47 -8.31 1.44 14.66
N ASP A 48 -8.56 0.31 15.35
CA ASP A 48 -7.56 -0.71 15.63
C ASP A 48 -7.97 -2.08 15.11
N GLY A 49 -6.97 -2.94 14.97
CA GLY A 49 -7.14 -4.36 14.64
C GLY A 49 -7.20 -4.64 13.15
N ASN A 50 -6.43 -5.64 12.72
CA ASN A 50 -6.28 -6.01 11.31
C ASN A 50 -7.10 -7.26 10.94
N PHE A 51 -7.80 -7.90 11.91
CA PHE A 51 -8.54 -9.11 11.64
C PHE A 51 -9.94 -9.05 12.24
N TRP A 52 -10.97 -9.21 11.40
CA TRP A 52 -12.36 -9.00 11.74
C TRP A 52 -13.29 -9.99 11.08
N GLN A 53 -14.45 -10.19 11.66
CA GLN A 53 -15.56 -10.90 11.05
C GLN A 53 -16.82 -10.06 11.08
N ALA A 54 -17.49 -9.94 9.92
CA ALA A 54 -18.78 -9.27 9.74
C ALA A 54 -19.84 -10.30 9.42
N ARG A 55 -20.97 -10.29 10.15
CA ARG A 55 -22.08 -11.24 9.98
C ARG A 55 -23.41 -10.54 9.80
N LYS A 56 -24.21 -11.05 8.84
CA LYS A 56 -25.60 -10.64 8.64
C LYS A 56 -26.41 -11.80 8.07
N GLY A 57 -27.33 -12.37 8.86
CA GLY A 57 -28.06 -13.57 8.49
C GLY A 57 -27.12 -14.71 8.15
N ALA A 58 -27.27 -15.31 6.97
CA ALA A 58 -26.41 -16.39 6.48
C ALA A 58 -25.08 -15.90 5.86
N THR A 59 -24.86 -14.59 5.78
CA THR A 59 -23.64 -14.00 5.18
C THR A 59 -22.57 -13.82 6.24
N THR A 60 -21.37 -14.34 5.98
CA THR A 60 -20.19 -14.15 6.80
C THR A 60 -19.04 -13.61 5.94
N ILE A 61 -18.45 -12.49 6.34
CA ILE A 61 -17.30 -11.88 5.68
C ILE A 61 -16.17 -11.83 6.71
N THR A 62 -15.10 -12.58 6.47
CA THR A 62 -13.88 -12.48 7.27
C THR A 62 -12.94 -11.49 6.57
N LEU A 63 -12.44 -10.47 7.29
CA LEU A 63 -11.60 -9.42 6.73
C LEU A 63 -10.23 -9.43 7.39
N ALA A 64 -9.19 -9.55 6.59
CA ALA A 64 -7.80 -9.37 7.00
C ALA A 64 -7.24 -8.10 6.34
N GLY A 65 -6.81 -7.14 7.18
CA GLY A 65 -6.02 -6.01 6.73
C GLY A 65 -4.59 -6.47 6.46
N THR A 66 -4.13 -6.32 5.23
CA THR A 66 -2.81 -6.78 4.80
C THR A 66 -1.77 -5.67 4.81
N TYR A 67 -0.51 -6.06 4.76
CA TYR A 67 0.63 -5.20 4.49
C TYR A 67 1.37 -5.74 3.27
N HIS A 68 1.66 -4.87 2.31
CA HIS A 68 2.13 -5.28 0.99
C HIS A 68 3.63 -5.64 0.93
N LEU A 69 4.40 -5.34 1.98
CA LEU A 69 5.82 -5.67 2.04
C LEU A 69 6.03 -6.95 2.86
N ASN A 70 7.12 -7.66 2.57
CA ASN A 70 7.49 -8.86 3.32
C ASN A 70 7.92 -8.53 4.75
N ASP A 71 7.54 -9.40 5.69
CA ASP A 71 8.04 -9.39 7.06
C ASP A 71 7.99 -10.83 7.61
N PRO A 72 9.05 -11.31 8.31
CA PRO A 72 9.09 -12.67 8.85
C PRO A 72 8.00 -12.94 9.90
N ARG A 73 7.47 -11.91 10.57
CA ARG A 73 6.35 -12.05 11.52
C ARG A 73 5.07 -12.60 10.89
N PHE A 74 4.93 -12.50 9.56
CA PHE A 74 3.80 -13.12 8.85
C PHE A 74 3.80 -14.64 8.92
N ASP A 75 4.94 -15.28 9.17
CA ASP A 75 5.01 -16.73 9.35
C ASP A 75 4.18 -17.21 10.56
N ALA A 76 4.03 -16.36 11.58
CA ALA A 76 3.16 -16.62 12.73
C ALA A 76 1.70 -16.19 12.50
N ILE A 77 1.45 -15.27 11.56
CA ILE A 77 0.10 -14.74 11.27
C ILE A 77 -0.65 -15.63 10.27
N VAL A 78 -0.01 -16.03 9.17
CA VAL A 78 -0.66 -16.80 8.10
C VAL A 78 -1.36 -18.06 8.62
N PRO A 79 -0.77 -18.89 9.52
CA PRO A 79 -1.45 -20.07 10.06
C PRO A 79 -2.75 -19.76 10.82
N LYS A 80 -2.88 -18.57 11.42
CA LYS A 80 -4.11 -18.15 12.10
C LYS A 80 -5.22 -17.76 11.12
N LEU A 81 -4.88 -17.30 9.92
CA LEU A 81 -5.81 -16.86 8.89
C LEU A 81 -6.28 -18.03 7.99
N VAL A 82 -5.43 -19.01 7.74
CA VAL A 82 -5.69 -20.14 6.84
C VAL A 82 -7.00 -20.87 7.16
N PRO A 83 -7.38 -21.22 8.41
CA PRO A 83 -8.64 -21.91 8.67
C PRO A 83 -9.89 -21.12 8.21
N TYR A 84 -9.83 -19.79 8.26
CA TYR A 84 -10.93 -18.94 7.76
C TYR A 84 -10.93 -18.83 6.24
N LEU A 85 -9.75 -18.87 5.63
CA LEU A 85 -9.58 -18.87 4.19
C LEU A 85 -10.09 -20.19 3.58
N ASP A 86 -9.72 -21.33 4.17
CA ASP A 86 -10.14 -22.67 3.72
C ASP A 86 -11.66 -22.88 3.85
N ALA A 87 -12.30 -22.23 4.83
CA ALA A 87 -13.74 -22.25 5.01
C ALA A 87 -14.49 -21.27 4.06
N ALA A 88 -13.78 -20.43 3.33
CA ALA A 88 -14.39 -19.43 2.46
C ALA A 88 -14.72 -19.99 1.07
N SER A 89 -15.84 -19.55 0.51
CA SER A 89 -16.24 -19.87 -0.87
C SER A 89 -15.43 -19.08 -1.92
N ALA A 90 -14.77 -18.00 -1.52
CA ALA A 90 -13.84 -17.21 -2.31
C ALA A 90 -12.96 -16.32 -1.43
N LEU A 91 -11.75 -16.02 -1.90
CA LEU A 91 -10.89 -14.95 -1.44
C LEU A 91 -11.14 -13.71 -2.32
N LEU A 92 -11.51 -12.59 -1.71
CA LEU A 92 -11.60 -11.31 -2.40
C LEU A 92 -10.37 -10.47 -2.07
N VAL A 93 -9.73 -9.94 -3.09
CA VAL A 93 -8.54 -9.08 -2.99
C VAL A 93 -8.75 -7.79 -3.80
N GLU A 94 -7.91 -6.78 -3.60
CA GLU A 94 -7.94 -5.55 -4.38
C GLU A 94 -7.84 -5.86 -5.87
N ALA A 95 -6.72 -6.48 -6.28
CA ALA A 95 -6.49 -6.99 -7.63
C ALA A 95 -5.86 -8.39 -7.55
N GLY A 96 -6.52 -9.37 -8.12
CA GLY A 96 -6.07 -10.77 -8.17
C GLY A 96 -5.00 -11.01 -9.23
N PRO A 97 -4.53 -12.26 -9.36
CA PRO A 97 -3.45 -12.63 -10.28
C PRO A 97 -3.73 -12.24 -11.74
N ASP A 98 -4.98 -12.39 -12.19
CA ASP A 98 -5.45 -12.01 -13.54
C ASP A 98 -5.32 -10.51 -13.79
N GLN A 99 -5.74 -9.68 -12.83
CA GLN A 99 -5.64 -8.23 -12.90
C GLN A 99 -4.18 -7.77 -12.87
N MET A 100 -3.36 -8.42 -12.05
CA MET A 100 -1.94 -8.11 -11.99
C MET A 100 -1.18 -8.49 -13.26
N GLN A 101 -1.57 -9.59 -13.90
CA GLN A 101 -0.99 -9.98 -15.19
C GLN A 101 -1.40 -8.98 -16.27
N ALA A 102 -2.69 -8.63 -16.35
CA ALA A 102 -3.20 -7.63 -17.28
C ALA A 102 -2.51 -6.25 -17.12
N MET A 103 -2.24 -5.82 -15.87
CA MET A 103 -1.48 -4.61 -15.59
C MET A 103 -0.05 -4.70 -16.12
N LYS A 104 0.65 -5.82 -15.88
CA LYS A 104 2.02 -6.03 -16.39
C LYS A 104 2.07 -5.98 -17.91
N ASP A 105 1.13 -6.65 -18.56
CA ASP A 105 1.05 -6.70 -20.03
C ASP A 105 0.77 -5.29 -20.59
N HIS A 106 -0.12 -4.54 -19.95
CA HIS A 106 -0.43 -3.16 -20.33
C HIS A 106 0.77 -2.23 -20.17
N LEU A 107 1.44 -2.25 -19.02
CA LEU A 107 2.65 -1.43 -18.78
C LEU A 107 3.80 -1.79 -19.75
N ALA A 108 3.93 -3.05 -20.13
CA ALA A 108 4.91 -3.46 -21.14
C ALA A 108 4.58 -2.92 -22.54
N ALA A 109 3.29 -2.80 -22.87
CA ALA A 109 2.82 -2.24 -24.14
C ALA A 109 2.81 -0.69 -24.13
N HIS A 110 2.70 -0.06 -22.95
CA HIS A 110 2.54 1.37 -22.75
C HIS A 110 3.63 1.95 -21.80
N PRO A 111 4.91 1.92 -22.21
CA PRO A 111 6.01 2.38 -21.36
C PRO A 111 5.92 3.87 -20.96
N GLU A 112 5.15 4.68 -21.70
CA GLU A 112 4.87 6.09 -21.40
C GLU A 112 4.15 6.27 -20.04
N MET A 113 3.50 5.26 -19.52
CA MET A 113 2.90 5.30 -18.19
C MET A 113 3.93 5.31 -17.06
N LEU A 114 5.12 4.78 -17.32
CA LEU A 114 6.24 4.75 -16.37
C LEU A 114 7.33 5.76 -16.69
N VAL A 115 7.43 6.17 -17.96
CA VAL A 115 8.49 7.04 -18.50
C VAL A 115 7.87 8.29 -19.08
N ASN A 116 8.30 9.45 -18.61
CA ASN A 116 7.91 10.74 -19.19
C ASN A 116 8.59 10.93 -20.57
N THR A 117 7.79 10.88 -21.63
CA THR A 117 8.30 10.99 -23.00
C THR A 117 8.28 12.41 -23.53
N SER A 118 7.56 13.36 -22.92
CA SER A 118 7.27 14.70 -23.47
C SER A 118 7.41 15.85 -22.48
N GLY A 119 7.64 15.61 -21.19
CA GLY A 119 7.78 16.64 -20.17
C GLY A 119 9.23 16.86 -19.74
N PRO A 120 9.45 17.74 -18.74
CA PRO A 120 10.75 17.95 -18.15
C PRO A 120 11.23 16.65 -17.49
N THR A 121 12.55 16.47 -17.43
CA THR A 121 13.17 15.39 -16.65
C THR A 121 13.03 15.71 -15.15
N LEU A 122 13.14 14.69 -14.29
CA LEU A 122 13.13 14.94 -12.83
C LEU A 122 14.23 15.90 -12.37
N PRO A 123 15.48 15.86 -12.90
CA PRO A 123 16.49 16.89 -12.60
C PRO A 123 16.06 18.33 -12.97
N GLU A 124 15.22 18.51 -14.00
CA GLU A 124 14.71 19.81 -14.39
C GLU A 124 13.51 20.26 -13.56
N ALA A 125 12.70 19.30 -13.08
CA ALA A 125 11.50 19.54 -12.27
C ALA A 125 11.79 19.70 -10.77
N LEU A 126 12.94 19.21 -10.29
CA LEU A 126 13.38 19.23 -8.89
C LEU A 126 14.49 20.28 -8.70
N SER A 127 14.60 20.84 -7.50
CA SER A 127 15.78 21.64 -7.15
C SER A 127 17.04 20.76 -7.13
N PRO A 128 18.25 21.34 -7.27
CA PRO A 128 19.50 20.58 -7.18
C PRO A 128 19.65 19.77 -5.89
N ALA A 129 19.14 20.30 -4.76
CA ALA A 129 19.18 19.62 -3.47
C ALA A 129 18.20 18.43 -3.44
N GLU A 130 17.00 18.56 -4.00
CA GLU A 130 16.01 17.46 -4.11
C GLU A 130 16.53 16.36 -5.03
N TRP A 131 17.09 16.71 -6.19
CA TRP A 131 17.69 15.75 -7.10
C TRP A 131 18.87 15.01 -6.48
N SER A 132 19.71 15.71 -5.71
CA SER A 132 20.83 15.08 -5.00
C SER A 132 20.33 14.05 -3.97
N ARG A 133 19.29 14.39 -3.17
CA ARG A 133 18.66 13.44 -2.24
C ARG A 133 18.04 12.26 -2.96
N LEU A 134 17.24 12.51 -4.00
CA LEU A 134 16.66 11.45 -4.81
C LEU A 134 17.73 10.51 -5.36
N SER A 135 18.83 11.07 -5.88
CA SER A 135 19.92 10.28 -6.40
C SER A 135 20.58 9.38 -5.36
N ALA A 136 20.67 9.83 -4.10
CA ALA A 136 21.17 9.02 -3.00
C ALA A 136 20.21 7.87 -2.65
N GLU A 137 18.90 8.16 -2.55
CA GLU A 137 17.85 7.16 -2.29
C GLU A 137 17.77 6.08 -3.37
N LEU A 138 17.90 6.47 -4.65
CA LEU A 138 17.91 5.55 -5.77
C LEU A 138 19.15 4.64 -5.73
N LYS A 139 20.33 5.21 -5.47
CA LYS A 139 21.58 4.44 -5.34
C LYS A 139 21.50 3.42 -4.20
N ALA A 140 20.94 3.80 -3.07
CA ALA A 140 20.75 2.90 -1.93
C ALA A 140 19.89 1.66 -2.29
N ARG A 141 19.02 1.80 -3.30
CA ARG A 141 18.17 0.72 -3.84
C ARG A 141 18.74 0.03 -5.08
N GLY A 142 20.00 0.32 -5.43
CA GLY A 142 20.65 -0.25 -6.62
C GLY A 142 20.15 0.33 -7.95
N VAL A 143 19.42 1.45 -7.94
CA VAL A 143 18.89 2.09 -9.15
C VAL A 143 19.81 3.25 -9.55
N PRO A 144 20.46 3.19 -10.72
CA PRO A 144 21.24 4.32 -11.19
C PRO A 144 20.35 5.55 -11.47
N PRO A 145 20.68 6.74 -10.92
CA PRO A 145 19.81 7.92 -11.00
C PRO A 145 19.45 8.35 -12.43
N PHE A 146 20.33 8.13 -13.39
CA PHE A 146 20.05 8.51 -14.78
C PHE A 146 18.91 7.73 -15.41
N PHE A 147 18.63 6.48 -14.97
CA PHE A 147 17.45 5.73 -15.41
C PHE A 147 16.16 6.36 -14.89
N ALA A 148 16.19 6.88 -13.66
CA ALA A 148 15.02 7.50 -13.05
C ALA A 148 14.78 8.93 -13.58
N ALA A 149 15.74 9.56 -14.23
CA ALA A 149 15.63 10.95 -14.66
C ALA A 149 14.42 11.25 -15.56
N LYS A 150 13.96 10.26 -16.30
CA LYS A 150 12.76 10.34 -17.15
C LYS A 150 11.59 9.46 -16.69
N MET A 151 11.65 8.87 -15.50
CA MET A 151 10.52 8.13 -14.96
C MET A 151 9.43 9.10 -14.47
N GLN A 152 8.18 8.64 -14.49
CA GLN A 152 7.05 9.39 -13.93
C GLN A 152 7.27 9.64 -12.44
N PRO A 153 6.96 10.86 -11.93
CA PRO A 153 7.23 11.20 -10.53
C PRO A 153 6.53 10.27 -9.53
N TRP A 154 5.30 9.83 -9.81
CA TRP A 154 4.57 8.88 -8.96
C TRP A 154 5.30 7.54 -8.83
N TYR A 155 5.84 7.04 -9.94
CA TYR A 155 6.53 5.75 -9.96
C TYR A 155 7.82 5.79 -9.12
N VAL A 156 8.58 6.89 -9.26
CA VAL A 156 9.79 7.12 -8.47
C VAL A 156 9.46 7.32 -7.00
N ALA A 157 8.37 8.02 -6.66
CA ALA A 157 7.92 8.18 -5.27
C ALA A 157 7.57 6.82 -4.62
N VAL A 158 6.87 5.94 -5.35
CA VAL A 158 6.60 4.57 -4.89
C VAL A 158 7.90 3.79 -4.72
N LEU A 159 8.82 3.87 -5.69
CA LEU A 159 10.10 3.16 -5.65
C LEU A 159 10.94 3.53 -4.43
N ILE A 160 11.09 4.84 -4.12
CA ILE A 160 11.86 5.28 -2.96
C ILE A 160 11.11 5.09 -1.63
N GLY A 161 9.80 4.93 -1.66
CA GLY A 161 8.99 4.54 -0.51
C GLY A 161 9.23 3.09 -0.04
N LEU A 162 9.83 2.24 -0.90
CA LEU A 162 10.23 0.89 -0.50
C LEU A 162 11.48 0.95 0.38
N PRO A 163 11.60 0.08 1.40
CA PRO A 163 12.82 -0.01 2.21
C PRO A 163 14.04 -0.34 1.35
N ALA A 164 15.14 0.41 1.54
CA ALA A 164 16.38 0.15 0.79
C ALA A 164 16.98 -1.23 1.12
N CYS A 165 16.78 -1.70 2.35
CA CYS A 165 17.27 -2.97 2.88
C CYS A 165 16.61 -4.22 2.25
N HIS A 166 15.38 -4.11 1.76
CA HIS A 166 14.63 -5.27 1.24
C HIS A 166 14.60 -5.34 -0.30
N GLY A 167 14.98 -4.27 -1.00
CA GLY A 167 14.88 -4.19 -2.45
C GLY A 167 13.43 -4.32 -2.97
N VAL A 168 13.25 -4.33 -4.28
CA VAL A 168 11.93 -4.39 -4.93
C VAL A 168 11.19 -5.72 -4.75
N LYS A 169 11.89 -6.82 -4.46
CA LYS A 169 11.28 -8.14 -4.26
C LYS A 169 10.42 -8.24 -3.00
N THR A 170 10.60 -7.34 -2.04
CA THR A 170 9.82 -7.35 -0.80
C THR A 170 8.32 -7.18 -1.05
N ALA A 171 7.92 -6.46 -2.08
CA ALA A 171 6.52 -6.29 -2.46
C ALA A 171 5.88 -7.57 -3.05
N GLU A 172 6.67 -8.57 -3.44
CA GLU A 172 6.17 -9.84 -3.98
C GLU A 172 5.79 -10.84 -2.89
N MET A 173 6.09 -10.55 -1.62
CA MET A 173 5.91 -11.48 -0.49
C MET A 173 5.14 -10.88 0.69
N GLY A 174 4.37 -9.81 0.46
CA GLY A 174 3.45 -9.26 1.45
C GLY A 174 2.36 -10.24 1.89
N LEU A 175 1.62 -9.90 2.94
CA LEU A 175 0.59 -10.78 3.48
C LEU A 175 -0.50 -11.11 2.45
N ASP A 176 -0.89 -10.15 1.61
CA ASP A 176 -1.84 -10.34 0.52
C ASP A 176 -1.37 -11.42 -0.47
N ARG A 177 -0.10 -11.37 -0.88
CA ARG A 177 0.49 -12.38 -1.77
C ARG A 177 0.55 -13.77 -1.16
N ARG A 178 0.90 -13.84 0.12
CA ARG A 178 0.94 -15.10 0.87
C ARG A 178 -0.45 -15.72 0.98
N LEU A 179 -1.50 -14.91 1.21
CA LEU A 179 -2.88 -15.39 1.26
C LEU A 179 -3.39 -15.83 -0.11
N MET A 180 -3.06 -15.12 -1.19
CA MET A 180 -3.39 -15.56 -2.55
C MET A 180 -2.74 -16.90 -2.88
N ALA A 181 -1.45 -17.09 -2.57
CA ALA A 181 -0.77 -18.38 -2.76
C ALA A 181 -1.41 -19.52 -1.94
N LYS A 182 -1.90 -19.24 -0.72
CA LYS A 182 -2.65 -20.23 0.08
C LYS A 182 -4.00 -20.55 -0.54
N ALA A 183 -4.73 -19.56 -1.05
CA ALA A 183 -6.00 -19.74 -1.74
C ALA A 183 -5.83 -20.59 -3.02
N GLU A 184 -4.81 -20.32 -3.82
CA GLU A 184 -4.47 -21.11 -5.01
C GLU A 184 -4.18 -22.58 -4.65
N ALA A 185 -3.35 -22.81 -3.62
CA ALA A 185 -3.01 -24.15 -3.15
C ALA A 185 -4.23 -24.92 -2.60
N ALA A 186 -5.19 -24.21 -2.00
CA ALA A 186 -6.44 -24.77 -1.47
C ALA A 186 -7.58 -24.80 -2.51
N HIS A 187 -7.33 -24.37 -3.76
CA HIS A 187 -8.33 -24.23 -4.81
C HIS A 187 -9.52 -23.32 -4.43
N VAL A 188 -9.30 -22.33 -3.55
CA VAL A 188 -10.27 -21.29 -3.21
C VAL A 188 -10.23 -20.24 -4.31
N PRO A 189 -11.37 -19.95 -4.99
CA PRO A 189 -11.41 -18.93 -6.04
C PRO A 189 -10.95 -17.56 -5.55
N ILE A 190 -10.12 -16.87 -6.34
CA ILE A 190 -9.68 -15.50 -6.06
C ILE A 190 -10.48 -14.54 -6.95
N LEU A 191 -11.11 -13.54 -6.33
CA LEU A 191 -11.91 -12.53 -7.00
C LEU A 191 -11.33 -11.14 -6.76
N SER A 192 -11.23 -10.33 -7.80
CA SER A 192 -10.79 -8.94 -7.72
C SER A 192 -11.94 -8.02 -7.34
N LEU A 193 -11.71 -7.10 -6.40
CA LEU A 193 -12.67 -6.06 -6.00
C LEU A 193 -12.68 -4.90 -7.00
N GLU A 194 -11.59 -4.71 -7.72
CA GLU A 194 -11.44 -3.66 -8.72
C GLU A 194 -10.62 -4.11 -9.93
N PRO A 195 -10.76 -3.43 -11.07
CA PRO A 195 -9.89 -3.63 -12.21
C PRO A 195 -8.51 -3.01 -11.95
N TRP A 196 -7.48 -3.53 -12.60
CA TRP A 196 -6.09 -3.09 -12.44
C TRP A 196 -5.87 -1.59 -12.73
N GLN A 197 -6.71 -1.01 -13.59
CA GLN A 197 -6.64 0.41 -13.98
C GLN A 197 -6.83 1.35 -12.78
N THR A 198 -7.63 0.94 -11.79
CA THR A 198 -8.03 1.80 -10.67
C THR A 198 -6.83 2.46 -9.97
N THR A 199 -5.77 1.69 -9.72
CA THR A 199 -4.57 2.21 -9.05
C THR A 199 -3.78 3.17 -9.96
N LEU A 200 -3.62 2.85 -11.24
CA LEU A 200 -2.91 3.71 -12.19
C LEU A 200 -3.69 5.00 -12.45
N ASP A 201 -5.01 4.91 -12.62
CA ASP A 201 -5.90 6.06 -12.78
C ASP A 201 -5.84 6.99 -11.55
N ALA A 202 -5.64 6.46 -10.34
CA ALA A 202 -5.48 7.29 -9.16
C ALA A 202 -4.25 8.19 -9.24
N PHE A 203 -3.13 7.68 -9.75
CA PHE A 203 -1.91 8.47 -9.97
C PHE A 203 -2.08 9.49 -11.12
N ASP A 204 -2.73 9.09 -12.20
CA ASP A 204 -3.05 10.00 -13.31
C ASP A 204 -3.92 11.18 -12.85
N ARG A 205 -4.92 10.92 -12.02
CA ARG A 205 -5.80 11.96 -11.45
C ARG A 205 -5.09 12.92 -10.51
N LEU A 206 -3.94 12.55 -9.93
CA LEU A 206 -3.13 13.51 -9.18
C LEU A 206 -2.57 14.60 -10.10
N GLY A 207 -2.34 14.30 -11.38
CA GLY A 207 -1.66 15.16 -12.34
C GLY A 207 -0.19 15.35 -11.98
N GLU A 208 0.58 15.95 -12.89
CA GLU A 208 2.03 16.14 -12.73
C GLU A 208 2.40 16.87 -11.43
N ALA A 209 1.70 17.95 -11.11
CA ALA A 209 1.95 18.74 -9.89
C ALA A 209 1.73 17.90 -8.61
N GLY A 210 0.65 17.12 -8.56
CA GLY A 210 0.37 16.24 -7.41
C GLY A 210 1.35 15.10 -7.29
N GLN A 211 1.79 14.52 -8.40
CA GLN A 211 2.82 13.48 -8.42
C GLN A 211 4.18 14.02 -7.96
N LEU A 212 4.57 15.22 -8.39
CA LEU A 212 5.78 15.91 -7.91
C LEU A 212 5.68 16.26 -6.42
N ALA A 213 4.51 16.69 -5.94
CA ALA A 213 4.29 16.93 -4.51
C ALA A 213 4.47 15.63 -3.70
N MET A 214 3.92 14.51 -4.16
CA MET A 214 4.11 13.19 -3.56
C MET A 214 5.61 12.80 -3.50
N LEU A 215 6.36 13.01 -4.59
CA LEU A 215 7.79 12.74 -4.64
C LEU A 215 8.58 13.63 -3.66
N ARG A 216 8.28 14.94 -3.62
CA ARG A 216 8.89 15.89 -2.68
C ARG A 216 8.62 15.51 -1.22
N GLN A 217 7.43 15.04 -0.93
CA GLN A 217 7.04 14.55 0.40
C GLN A 217 7.89 13.34 0.82
N ALA A 218 8.09 12.38 -0.09
CA ALA A 218 8.97 11.24 0.15
C ALA A 218 10.46 11.62 0.32
N LEU A 219 10.87 12.78 -0.21
CA LEU A 219 12.23 13.34 -0.11
C LEU A 219 12.39 14.36 1.03
N ALA A 220 11.38 14.56 1.88
CA ALA A 220 11.44 15.59 2.92
C ALA A 220 12.67 15.42 3.82
N PRO A 221 13.40 16.51 4.14
CA PRO A 221 14.58 16.45 5.01
C PRO A 221 14.24 15.90 6.40
N GLY A 222 15.12 15.08 6.96
CA GLY A 222 14.95 14.53 8.29
C GLY A 222 14.09 13.27 8.37
N THR A 223 13.56 12.78 7.26
CA THR A 223 12.93 11.45 7.17
C THR A 223 13.98 10.38 6.90
N ASN A 224 14.13 9.45 7.84
CA ASN A 224 14.83 8.20 7.61
C ASN A 224 13.81 7.16 7.15
N GLN A 225 13.93 6.66 5.93
CA GLN A 225 12.97 5.71 5.36
C GLN A 225 12.92 4.40 6.13
N ASP A 226 14.03 3.95 6.70
CA ASP A 226 14.07 2.72 7.51
C ASP A 226 13.31 2.91 8.83
N ASP A 227 13.43 4.09 9.48
CA ASP A 227 12.65 4.43 10.67
C ASP A 227 11.15 4.53 10.36
N LEU A 228 10.77 5.14 9.22
CA LEU A 228 9.38 5.21 8.78
C LEU A 228 8.81 3.80 8.56
N ASN A 229 9.53 2.95 7.83
CA ASN A 229 9.11 1.59 7.56
C ASN A 229 9.00 0.75 8.84
N THR A 230 9.98 0.85 9.75
CA THR A 230 9.94 0.16 11.05
C THR A 230 8.75 0.62 11.87
N THR A 231 8.52 1.93 11.96
CA THR A 231 7.36 2.50 12.66
C THR A 231 6.03 1.99 12.09
N MET A 232 5.90 1.97 10.76
CA MET A 232 4.71 1.50 10.08
C MET A 232 4.48 0.01 10.31
N LEU A 233 5.52 -0.82 10.18
CA LEU A 233 5.45 -2.26 10.42
C LEU A 233 5.10 -2.58 11.87
N ASP A 234 5.75 -1.95 12.83
CA ASP A 234 5.51 -2.22 14.24
C ASP A 234 4.11 -1.78 14.66
N ALA A 235 3.63 -0.64 14.17
CA ALA A 235 2.24 -0.22 14.38
C ALA A 235 1.25 -1.21 13.74
N TYR A 236 1.54 -1.72 12.54
CA TYR A 236 0.72 -2.73 11.89
C TYR A 236 0.60 -4.01 12.73
N PHE A 237 1.72 -4.54 13.24
CA PHE A 237 1.71 -5.77 14.06
C PHE A 237 1.09 -5.58 15.45
N ARG A 238 1.10 -4.36 16.00
CA ARG A 238 0.30 -4.01 17.18
C ARG A 238 -1.19 -3.87 16.88
N GLY A 239 -1.56 -3.77 15.61
CA GLY A 239 -2.92 -3.48 15.18
C GLY A 239 -3.30 -2.00 15.25
N ASP A 240 -2.35 -1.10 15.45
CA ASP A 240 -2.51 0.36 15.58
C ASP A 240 -2.73 1.02 14.20
N ARG A 241 -3.68 0.50 13.42
CA ARG A 241 -3.89 0.83 12.02
C ARG A 241 -4.16 2.31 11.78
N GLN A 242 -5.09 2.89 12.53
CA GLN A 242 -5.43 4.31 12.37
C GLN A 242 -4.27 5.22 12.81
N LEU A 243 -3.51 4.78 13.81
CA LEU A 243 -2.32 5.51 14.25
C LEU A 243 -1.31 5.67 13.11
N MET A 244 -1.07 4.61 12.32
CA MET A 244 -0.20 4.66 11.13
C MET A 244 -0.67 5.74 10.15
N TRP A 245 -1.96 5.74 9.82
CA TRP A 245 -2.53 6.68 8.86
C TRP A 245 -2.46 8.12 9.38
N SER A 246 -2.88 8.35 10.62
CA SER A 246 -2.87 9.67 11.25
C SER A 246 -1.47 10.23 11.43
N TRP A 247 -0.50 9.36 11.74
CA TRP A 247 0.90 9.75 11.85
C TRP A 247 1.48 10.12 10.47
N SER A 248 1.21 9.33 9.43
CA SER A 248 1.58 9.66 8.05
C SER A 248 0.99 11.00 7.61
N ARG A 249 -0.28 11.25 7.96
CA ARG A 249 -0.92 12.55 7.73
C ARG A 249 -0.19 13.69 8.45
N LYS A 250 0.16 13.52 9.72
CA LYS A 250 0.92 14.52 10.49
C LYS A 250 2.25 14.87 9.81
N LEU A 251 2.99 13.86 9.34
CA LEU A 251 4.24 14.06 8.60
C LEU A 251 3.99 14.79 7.28
N ALA A 252 2.94 14.40 6.54
CA ALA A 252 2.57 15.04 5.29
C ALA A 252 2.24 16.52 5.47
N LEU A 253 1.48 16.87 6.51
CA LEU A 253 1.12 18.27 6.81
C LEU A 253 2.33 19.14 7.15
N ALA A 254 3.32 18.56 7.82
CA ALA A 254 4.55 19.25 8.20
C ALA A 254 5.61 19.30 7.08
N ALA A 255 5.33 18.71 5.91
CA ALA A 255 6.30 18.65 4.82
C ALA A 255 6.65 20.06 4.29
N PRO A 256 7.96 20.36 4.07
CA PRO A 256 8.39 21.65 3.59
C PRO A 256 8.01 21.88 2.10
N GLY A 257 8.00 23.13 1.68
CA GLY A 257 7.78 23.52 0.27
C GLY A 257 6.35 23.95 -0.07
N ALA A 258 5.39 23.72 0.83
CA ALA A 258 4.02 24.21 0.71
C ALA A 258 3.46 24.61 2.08
N SER A 259 2.33 25.31 2.11
CA SER A 259 1.63 25.60 3.36
C SER A 259 0.97 24.35 3.93
N GLU A 260 0.75 24.31 5.25
CA GLU A 260 0.03 23.22 5.90
C GLU A 260 -1.36 22.99 5.28
N THR A 261 -2.06 24.08 4.90
CA THR A 261 -3.36 24.00 4.23
C THR A 261 -3.26 23.31 2.86
N ALA A 262 -2.24 23.62 2.08
CA ALA A 262 -2.01 22.99 0.78
C ALA A 262 -1.66 21.50 0.96
N ASN A 263 -0.74 21.19 1.88
CA ASN A 263 -0.38 19.82 2.23
C ASN A 263 -1.60 19.01 2.71
N ALA A 264 -2.49 19.61 3.50
CA ALA A 264 -3.73 18.99 3.97
C ALA A 264 -4.69 18.68 2.80
N ALA A 265 -4.82 19.59 1.84
CA ALA A 265 -5.65 19.39 0.65
C ALA A 265 -5.11 18.25 -0.23
N ASP A 266 -3.79 18.20 -0.43
CA ASP A 266 -3.13 17.16 -1.21
C ASP A 266 -3.27 15.79 -0.52
N PHE A 267 -3.07 15.72 0.79
CA PHE A 267 -3.26 14.48 1.55
C PHE A 267 -4.71 14.00 1.51
N ALA A 268 -5.68 14.91 1.67
CA ALA A 268 -7.09 14.57 1.58
C ALA A 268 -7.49 14.08 0.18
N ARG A 269 -6.89 14.64 -0.88
CA ARG A 269 -7.07 14.16 -2.25
C ARG A 269 -6.51 12.75 -2.43
N LEU A 270 -5.30 12.51 -1.93
CA LEU A 270 -4.66 11.18 -1.97
C LEU A 270 -5.50 10.15 -1.20
N GLN A 271 -5.94 10.47 0.02
CA GLN A 271 -6.81 9.61 0.83
C GLN A 271 -8.09 9.26 0.08
N ARG A 272 -8.73 10.23 -0.57
CA ARG A 272 -9.94 10.01 -1.33
C ARG A 272 -9.70 9.04 -2.49
N LEU A 273 -8.65 9.25 -3.27
CA LEU A 273 -8.33 8.42 -4.44
C LEU A 273 -7.88 7.01 -4.07
N LEU A 274 -7.05 6.88 -3.03
CA LEU A 274 -6.47 5.59 -2.66
C LEU A 274 -7.34 4.76 -1.71
N LEU A 275 -8.23 5.38 -0.92
CA LEU A 275 -9.04 4.68 0.09
C LEU A 275 -10.54 4.89 -0.11
N THR A 276 -11.04 6.13 0.05
CA THR A 276 -12.47 6.40 0.17
C THR A 276 -13.26 5.95 -1.06
N ASP A 277 -12.85 6.38 -2.25
CA ASP A 277 -13.56 6.08 -3.50
C ASP A 277 -13.51 4.59 -3.82
N ARG A 278 -12.37 3.95 -3.56
CA ARG A 278 -12.17 2.51 -3.75
C ARG A 278 -13.03 1.71 -2.78
N ASN A 279 -12.99 2.01 -1.48
CA ASN A 279 -13.82 1.34 -0.47
C ASN A 279 -15.30 1.37 -0.81
N ARG A 280 -15.81 2.53 -1.24
CA ARG A 280 -17.21 2.68 -1.66
C ARG A 280 -17.52 1.87 -2.90
N ALA A 281 -16.64 1.87 -3.90
CA ALA A 281 -16.79 1.09 -5.13
C ALA A 281 -16.78 -0.42 -4.86
N TRP A 282 -15.92 -0.89 -3.96
CA TRP A 282 -15.80 -2.30 -3.60
C TRP A 282 -17.03 -2.87 -2.89
N MET A 283 -17.85 -2.05 -2.24
CA MET A 283 -19.04 -2.54 -1.53
C MET A 283 -19.99 -3.32 -2.43
N LYS A 284 -20.15 -2.93 -3.68
CA LYS A 284 -21.05 -3.63 -4.62
C LYS A 284 -20.54 -5.04 -4.96
N PRO A 285 -19.33 -5.24 -5.50
CA PRO A 285 -18.81 -6.59 -5.79
C PRO A 285 -18.64 -7.44 -4.52
N LEU A 286 -18.20 -6.85 -3.39
CA LEU A 286 -18.06 -7.54 -2.13
C LEU A 286 -19.40 -8.14 -1.65
N LEU A 287 -20.45 -7.34 -1.58
CA LEU A 287 -21.75 -7.80 -1.11
C LEU A 287 -22.40 -8.80 -2.07
N ALA A 288 -22.16 -8.65 -3.38
CA ALA A 288 -22.64 -9.62 -4.37
C ALA A 288 -21.96 -10.99 -4.18
N ALA A 289 -20.65 -11.02 -4.02
CA ALA A 289 -19.90 -12.25 -3.79
C ALA A 289 -20.25 -12.93 -2.45
N ALA A 290 -20.50 -12.14 -1.42
CA ALA A 290 -20.73 -12.61 -0.05
C ALA A 290 -22.19 -13.06 0.22
N LYS A 291 -23.15 -12.72 -0.63
CA LYS A 291 -24.58 -12.94 -0.38
C LYS A 291 -24.91 -14.39 -0.04
N GLY A 292 -25.31 -14.65 1.22
CA GLY A 292 -25.65 -15.99 1.71
C GLY A 292 -24.47 -16.96 1.80
N ARG A 293 -23.24 -16.46 1.79
CA ARG A 293 -22.00 -17.26 1.76
C ARG A 293 -21.02 -16.80 2.83
N THR A 294 -20.01 -17.62 3.05
CA THR A 294 -18.80 -17.23 3.79
C THR A 294 -17.72 -16.87 2.78
N VAL A 295 -17.17 -15.66 2.88
CA VAL A 295 -16.06 -15.19 2.03
C VAL A 295 -14.92 -14.67 2.90
N PHE A 296 -13.70 -14.68 2.36
CA PHE A 296 -12.54 -14.05 2.95
C PHE A 296 -12.13 -12.83 2.13
N VAL A 297 -11.84 -11.70 2.78
CA VAL A 297 -11.41 -10.45 2.16
C VAL A 297 -10.01 -10.13 2.66
N ALA A 298 -9.06 -9.95 1.76
CA ALA A 298 -7.70 -9.54 2.05
C ALA A 298 -7.38 -8.25 1.29
N VAL A 299 -7.35 -7.13 2.01
CA VAL A 299 -7.08 -5.80 1.46
C VAL A 299 -6.13 -5.03 2.37
N GLY A 300 -5.41 -4.06 1.85
CA GLY A 300 -4.50 -3.25 2.65
C GLY A 300 -5.16 -2.73 3.94
N ALA A 301 -4.44 -2.82 5.06
CA ALA A 301 -4.98 -2.51 6.39
C ALA A 301 -5.64 -1.13 6.48
N ALA A 302 -5.16 -0.14 5.71
CA ALA A 302 -5.72 1.20 5.66
C ALA A 302 -7.18 1.25 5.14
N HIS A 303 -7.63 0.22 4.41
CA HIS A 303 -9.00 0.13 3.91
C HIS A 303 -10.03 -0.29 4.97
N LEU A 304 -9.63 -0.78 6.14
CA LEU A 304 -10.55 -1.35 7.10
C LEU A 304 -11.28 -0.31 7.96
N GLY A 305 -10.57 0.63 8.55
CA GLY A 305 -11.11 1.57 9.54
C GLY A 305 -11.46 2.94 8.98
N ASP A 306 -11.83 3.84 9.90
CA ASP A 306 -12.35 5.17 9.60
C ASP A 306 -13.79 5.15 9.06
N ARG A 307 -14.39 6.34 8.90
CA ARG A 307 -15.79 6.54 8.48
C ARG A 307 -16.09 5.92 7.12
N ASP A 308 -15.13 6.00 6.19
CA ASP A 308 -15.21 5.42 4.85
C ASP A 308 -14.51 4.05 4.74
N GLY A 309 -14.10 3.46 5.87
CA GLY A 309 -13.50 2.13 5.91
C GLY A 309 -14.51 1.00 5.74
N LEU A 310 -14.07 -0.14 5.25
CA LEU A 310 -14.94 -1.29 4.97
C LEU A 310 -15.72 -1.75 6.20
N LEU A 311 -15.13 -1.67 7.41
CA LEU A 311 -15.80 -2.06 8.64
C LEU A 311 -17.01 -1.14 8.90
N ASN A 312 -16.83 0.17 8.84
CA ASN A 312 -17.93 1.11 9.03
C ASN A 312 -18.98 0.98 7.93
N LEU A 313 -18.57 0.84 6.67
CA LEU A 313 -19.47 0.65 5.54
C LEU A 313 -20.31 -0.64 5.65
N LEU A 314 -19.78 -1.70 6.24
CA LEU A 314 -20.49 -2.94 6.54
C LEU A 314 -21.44 -2.74 7.75
N HIS A 315 -20.96 -2.07 8.80
CA HIS A 315 -21.81 -1.74 9.97
C HIS A 315 -23.05 -0.96 9.58
N GLU A 316 -22.91 0.10 8.79
CA GLU A 316 -24.03 0.91 8.29
C GLU A 316 -25.03 0.10 7.45
N ARG A 317 -24.60 -1.03 6.89
CA ARG A 317 -25.45 -1.98 6.17
C ARG A 317 -26.04 -3.08 7.07
N GLY A 318 -25.87 -2.96 8.38
CA GLY A 318 -26.46 -3.83 9.39
C GLY A 318 -25.70 -5.15 9.61
N PHE A 319 -24.39 -5.18 9.30
CA PHE A 319 -23.53 -6.29 9.73
C PHE A 319 -23.09 -6.10 11.18
N THR A 320 -23.12 -7.17 11.95
CA THR A 320 -22.46 -7.23 13.26
C THR A 320 -20.99 -7.52 13.07
N LEU A 321 -20.13 -6.69 13.67
CA LEU A 321 -18.69 -6.78 13.56
C LEU A 321 -18.07 -7.35 14.82
N THR A 322 -17.16 -8.30 14.68
CA THR A 322 -16.38 -8.90 15.76
C THR A 322 -14.90 -8.83 15.40
N ARG A 323 -14.08 -8.22 16.26
CA ARG A 323 -12.63 -8.26 16.14
C ARG A 323 -12.12 -9.67 16.47
N LEU A 324 -11.24 -10.21 15.64
CA LEU A 324 -10.60 -11.50 15.85
C LEU A 324 -9.14 -11.30 16.29
N PRO A 325 -8.53 -12.27 17.01
CA PRO A 325 -7.11 -12.22 17.33
C PRO A 325 -6.27 -12.38 16.05
N PHE A 326 -5.23 -11.53 15.95
CA PHE A 326 -4.35 -11.47 14.77
C PHE A 326 -2.96 -12.01 15.09
#